data_d4f521328e7b3c2e12ec962f65f2dc4c
#
_entry.id   d4f521328e7b3c2e12ec962f65f2dc4c
#
_cell.length_a   1.000
_cell.length_b   1.000
_cell.length_c   1.000
_cell.angle_alpha   90.00
_cell.angle_beta   90.00
_cell.angle_gamma   90.00
#
_symmetry.space_group_name_H-M   'P 1'
#
loop_
_entity.id
_entity.type
_entity.pdbx_description
1 polymer ?
#
loop_
_entity_poly.entity_id
_entity_poly.type
_entity_poly.pdbx_seq_one_letter_code
_entity_poly.pdbx_strand_id
1 'polypeptide(L)'
;SVTQTCQLRWQDTASFVPASYGASNTITVKDGLIFVDLSSFRSTVKVGDYSVWLFEEGVKPSRTVGLGCVANVAGIAYGKQARWNTNGSVTLIGGVGSADIVQCFSKIIPVPDGVEFV
;
A
#
# COMPACT_ATOMS: atom_id res chain seq x y z
N SER A 1 -10.39 6.83 21.69
CA SER A 1 -9.87 7.60 20.58
C SER A 1 -10.65 7.31 19.30
N VAL A 2 -10.57 8.22 18.35
CA VAL A 2 -11.29 8.13 17.09
C VAL A 2 -10.52 7.22 16.12
N THR A 3 -11.23 6.30 15.50
CA THR A 3 -10.71 5.48 14.41
C THR A 3 -11.00 6.20 13.09
N GLN A 4 -9.96 6.39 12.27
CA GLN A 4 -10.07 6.99 10.96
C GLN A 4 -9.55 6.02 9.91
N THR A 5 -10.28 5.84 8.83
CA THR A 5 -9.95 4.84 7.82
C THR A 5 -9.84 5.49 6.44
N CYS A 6 -8.82 5.06 5.71
CA CYS A 6 -8.63 5.33 4.29
C CYS A 6 -9.02 4.06 3.54
N GLN A 7 -10.08 4.11 2.75
CA GLN A 7 -10.49 3.01 1.88
C GLN A 7 -9.80 3.17 0.52
N LEU A 8 -9.20 2.09 0.07
CA LEU A 8 -8.48 2.03 -1.20
C LEU A 8 -9.14 1.04 -2.16
N ARG A 9 -8.88 1.22 -3.44
CA ARG A 9 -9.30 0.30 -4.50
C ARG A 9 -8.15 0.07 -5.46
N TRP A 10 -8.16 -1.06 -6.16
CA TRP A 10 -7.20 -1.34 -7.21
C TRP A 10 -7.35 -0.34 -8.35
N GLN A 11 -6.22 0.17 -8.85
CA GLN A 11 -6.23 1.01 -10.02
C GLN A 11 -6.55 0.21 -11.28
N ASP A 12 -5.95 -0.96 -11.39
CA ASP A 12 -5.99 -1.76 -12.62
C ASP A 12 -5.91 -3.25 -12.29
N THR A 13 -7.06 -3.92 -12.30
CA THR A 13 -7.15 -5.34 -12.02
C THR A 13 -6.66 -6.22 -13.18
N ALA A 14 -6.51 -5.67 -14.38
CA ALA A 14 -5.95 -6.39 -15.50
C ALA A 14 -4.43 -6.56 -15.39
N SER A 15 -3.76 -5.59 -14.79
CA SER A 15 -2.31 -5.61 -14.57
C SER A 15 -1.90 -6.19 -13.23
N PHE A 16 -2.78 -6.13 -12.23
CA PHE A 16 -2.50 -6.58 -10.89
C PHE A 16 -3.58 -7.54 -10.43
N VAL A 17 -3.20 -8.79 -10.28
CA VAL A 17 -4.11 -9.84 -9.83
C VAL A 17 -3.86 -10.04 -8.33
N PRO A 18 -4.88 -9.89 -7.47
CA PRO A 18 -4.72 -10.16 -6.06
C PRO A 18 -4.19 -11.57 -5.82
N ALA A 19 -3.10 -11.67 -5.07
CA ALA A 19 -2.45 -12.95 -4.77
C ALA A 19 -2.73 -13.42 -3.34
N SER A 20 -3.31 -12.57 -2.50
CA SER A 20 -3.78 -12.92 -1.17
C SER A 20 -5.25 -12.59 -1.02
N TYR A 21 -5.85 -13.22 -0.04
CA TYR A 21 -7.27 -13.12 0.21
C TYR A 21 -7.54 -12.55 1.59
N GLY A 22 -8.68 -11.92 1.76
CA GLY A 22 -9.14 -11.41 3.05
C GLY A 22 -8.60 -10.04 3.44
N ALA A 23 -7.77 -9.41 2.62
CA ALA A 23 -7.35 -8.03 2.89
C ALA A 23 -8.46 -7.05 2.52
N SER A 24 -8.64 -6.03 3.36
CA SER A 24 -9.68 -5.02 3.16
C SER A 24 -9.26 -3.88 2.24
N ASN A 25 -7.96 -3.77 1.92
CA ASN A 25 -7.36 -2.64 1.21
C ASN A 25 -7.63 -1.32 1.91
N THR A 26 -7.37 -1.30 3.20
CA THR A 26 -7.56 -0.14 4.05
C THR A 26 -6.27 0.24 4.77
N ILE A 27 -6.18 1.53 5.09
CA ILE A 27 -5.20 2.04 6.04
C ILE A 27 -6.01 2.73 7.15
N THR A 28 -5.85 2.26 8.37
CA THR A 28 -6.63 2.75 9.50
C THR A 28 -5.70 3.40 10.52
N VAL A 29 -6.10 4.56 11.02
CA VAL A 29 -5.34 5.31 12.03
C VAL A 29 -6.12 5.31 13.33
N LYS A 30 -5.46 4.89 14.40
CA LYS A 30 -6.03 4.87 15.75
C LYS A 30 -4.92 4.87 16.77
N ASP A 31 -5.08 5.65 17.85
CA ASP A 31 -4.18 5.65 18.99
C ASP A 31 -2.70 5.89 18.64
N GLY A 32 -2.43 6.77 17.67
CA GLY A 32 -1.07 7.06 17.24
C GLY A 32 -0.43 5.96 16.39
N LEU A 33 -1.22 5.00 15.93
CA LEU A 33 -0.77 3.88 15.11
C LEU A 33 -1.45 3.88 13.75
N ILE A 34 -0.73 3.40 12.74
CA ILE A 34 -1.25 3.17 11.38
C ILE A 34 -1.32 1.67 11.17
N PHE A 35 -2.52 1.18 10.88
CA PHE A 35 -2.79 -0.22 10.58
C PHE A 35 -2.96 -0.37 9.07
N VAL A 36 -2.04 -1.07 8.43
CA VAL A 36 -2.04 -1.26 6.97
C VAL A 36 -2.57 -2.65 6.68
N ASP A 37 -3.60 -2.73 5.85
CA ASP A 37 -4.21 -3.99 5.41
C ASP A 37 -4.41 -3.97 3.90
N LEU A 38 -3.34 -4.28 3.16
CA LEU A 38 -3.31 -4.27 1.71
C LEU A 38 -3.10 -5.68 1.17
N SER A 39 -3.85 -6.04 0.15
CA SER A 39 -3.70 -7.33 -0.52
C SER A 39 -2.32 -7.44 -1.18
N SER A 40 -1.69 -8.60 -1.08
CA SER A 40 -0.58 -8.90 -1.98
C SER A 40 -1.11 -9.09 -3.40
N PHE A 41 -0.24 -8.90 -4.38
CA PHE A 41 -0.65 -9.00 -5.77
C PHE A 41 0.47 -9.58 -6.63
N ARG A 42 0.05 -10.22 -7.71
CA ARG A 42 0.93 -10.64 -8.79
C ARG A 42 0.81 -9.63 -9.91
N SER A 43 1.94 -9.12 -10.39
CA SER A 43 1.93 -8.10 -11.42
C SER A 43 2.14 -8.70 -12.82
N THR A 44 1.74 -7.95 -13.82
CA THR A 44 2.39 -7.94 -15.14
C THR A 44 3.54 -6.92 -15.07
N VAL A 45 4.33 -6.82 -16.15
CA VAL A 45 5.45 -5.88 -16.17
C VAL A 45 4.95 -4.44 -16.09
N LYS A 46 5.43 -3.71 -15.08
CA LYS A 46 5.24 -2.27 -14.92
C LYS A 46 6.59 -1.63 -14.62
N VAL A 47 6.90 -0.57 -15.32
CA VAL A 47 8.18 0.15 -15.18
C VAL A 47 7.92 1.48 -14.49
N GLY A 48 8.81 1.85 -13.56
CA GLY A 48 8.71 3.10 -12.83
C GLY A 48 7.71 3.04 -11.67
N ASP A 49 7.40 4.21 -11.13
CA ASP A 49 6.49 4.35 -10.01
C ASP A 49 5.05 4.15 -10.47
N TYR A 50 4.28 3.42 -9.69
CA TYR A 50 2.92 3.08 -10.07
C TYR A 50 1.98 3.09 -8.87
N SER A 51 0.88 3.83 -8.97
CA SER A 51 -0.15 3.86 -7.93
C SER A 51 -1.06 2.65 -8.07
N VAL A 52 -0.73 1.60 -7.33
CA VAL A 52 -1.46 0.32 -7.35
C VAL A 52 -2.84 0.49 -6.71
N TRP A 53 -2.92 1.22 -5.63
CA TRP A 53 -4.15 1.48 -4.89
C TRP A 53 -4.53 2.95 -5.00
N LEU A 54 -5.72 3.21 -5.49
CA LEU A 54 -6.29 4.56 -5.56
C LEU A 54 -7.14 4.84 -4.33
N PHE A 55 -7.18 6.09 -3.94
CA PHE A 55 -8.04 6.55 -2.85
C PHE A 55 -9.51 6.46 -3.27
N GLU A 56 -10.32 5.86 -2.42
CA GLU A 56 -11.78 5.80 -2.64
C GLU A 56 -12.49 6.76 -1.70
N GLU A 57 -12.27 6.62 -0.40
CA GLU A 57 -12.88 7.48 0.60
C GLU A 57 -12.11 7.43 1.92
N GLY A 58 -12.37 8.39 2.79
CA GLY A 58 -11.84 8.42 4.15
C GLY A 58 -10.73 9.45 4.33
N VAL A 59 -9.77 9.13 5.18
CA VAL A 59 -8.70 10.05 5.55
C VAL A 59 -7.50 9.97 4.62
N LYS A 60 -6.74 11.04 4.58
CA LYS A 60 -5.48 11.16 3.85
C LYS A 60 -4.41 11.69 4.80
N PRO A 61 -3.16 11.29 4.61
CA PRO A 61 -2.07 11.85 5.42
C PRO A 61 -1.69 13.25 4.93
N SER A 62 -1.29 14.11 5.86
CA SER A 62 -0.81 15.46 5.54
C SER A 62 0.56 15.45 4.85
N ARG A 63 1.31 14.36 5.01
CA ARG A 63 2.60 14.12 4.36
C ARG A 63 2.66 12.67 3.91
N THR A 64 3.48 12.40 2.88
CA THR A 64 3.71 11.03 2.41
C THR A 64 4.28 10.15 3.52
N VAL A 65 3.69 8.97 3.68
CA VAL A 65 4.11 7.97 4.67
C VAL A 65 4.72 6.78 3.94
N GLY A 66 5.96 6.42 4.30
CA GLY A 66 6.61 5.23 3.78
C GLY A 66 6.00 3.97 4.41
N LEU A 67 5.60 3.02 3.57
CA LEU A 67 5.00 1.78 4.05
C LEU A 67 5.97 0.58 3.96
N GLY A 68 6.78 0.53 2.94
CA GLY A 68 7.61 -0.63 2.67
C GLY A 68 6.80 -1.84 2.21
N CYS A 69 7.38 -2.64 1.33
CA CYS A 69 6.84 -3.92 0.93
C CYS A 69 7.97 -4.86 0.49
N VAL A 70 7.60 -6.07 0.16
CA VAL A 70 8.52 -7.11 -0.30
C VAL A 70 8.04 -7.60 -1.66
N ALA A 71 8.96 -7.69 -2.61
CA ALA A 71 8.71 -8.39 -3.87
C ALA A 71 9.38 -9.76 -3.80
N ASN A 72 8.63 -10.80 -4.11
CA ASN A 72 9.16 -12.14 -4.23
C ASN A 72 9.40 -12.44 -5.70
N VAL A 73 10.66 -12.61 -6.06
CA VAL A 73 11.11 -12.82 -7.44
C VAL A 73 11.82 -14.17 -7.49
N ALA A 74 11.24 -15.14 -8.18
CA ALA A 74 11.79 -16.48 -8.31
C ALA A 74 12.21 -17.10 -6.95
N GLY A 75 11.39 -16.92 -5.93
CA GLY A 75 11.62 -17.45 -4.59
C GLY A 75 12.55 -16.63 -3.70
N ILE A 76 13.06 -15.51 -4.19
CA ILE A 76 13.93 -14.61 -3.42
C ILE A 76 13.16 -13.34 -3.07
N ALA A 77 13.20 -12.95 -1.79
CA ALA A 77 12.53 -11.76 -1.31
C ALA A 77 13.44 -10.52 -1.43
N TYR A 78 12.91 -9.47 -2.02
CA TYR A 78 13.58 -8.17 -2.14
C TYR A 78 12.74 -7.10 -1.48
N GLY A 79 13.38 -6.18 -0.76
CA GLY A 79 12.71 -5.00 -0.22
C GLY A 79 12.24 -4.08 -1.34
N LYS A 80 11.02 -3.59 -1.22
CA LYS A 80 10.42 -2.61 -2.11
C LYS A 80 9.91 -1.43 -1.30
N GLN A 81 9.94 -0.25 -1.88
CA GLN A 81 9.38 0.94 -1.26
C GLN A 81 7.95 1.15 -1.75
N ALA A 82 7.04 1.38 -0.82
CA ALA A 82 5.70 1.87 -1.12
C ALA A 82 5.45 3.15 -0.33
N ARG A 83 4.56 3.99 -0.82
CA ARG A 83 4.25 5.27 -0.21
C ARG A 83 2.75 5.50 -0.17
N TRP A 84 2.26 5.85 1.01
CA TRP A 84 0.92 6.37 1.17
C TRP A 84 0.97 7.89 0.95
N ASN A 85 0.39 8.34 -0.14
CA ASN A 85 0.51 9.71 -0.62
C ASN A 85 -0.51 10.65 0.01
N THR A 86 -0.27 11.94 -0.07
CA THR A 86 -1.17 12.96 0.46
C THR A 86 -2.52 13.00 -0.25
N ASN A 87 -2.63 12.44 -1.45
CA ASN A 87 -3.91 12.25 -2.13
C ASN A 87 -4.65 10.98 -1.71
N GLY A 88 -4.10 10.22 -0.76
CA GLY A 88 -4.66 8.98 -0.23
C GLY A 88 -4.26 7.71 -0.97
N SER A 89 -3.71 7.80 -2.18
CA SER A 89 -3.28 6.63 -2.96
C SER A 89 -2.01 6.00 -2.40
N VAL A 90 -1.77 4.74 -2.75
CA VAL A 90 -0.51 4.05 -2.43
C VAL A 90 0.24 3.74 -3.70
N THR A 91 1.47 4.23 -3.79
CA THR A 91 2.36 4.07 -4.95
C THR A 91 3.46 3.07 -4.62
N LEU A 92 3.67 2.11 -5.52
CA LEU A 92 4.84 1.25 -5.51
C LEU A 92 5.95 1.93 -6.28
N ILE A 93 7.14 1.98 -5.71
CA ILE A 93 8.28 2.69 -6.28
C ILE A 93 9.19 1.71 -7.03
N GLY A 94 9.61 2.09 -8.23
CA GLY A 94 10.66 1.39 -8.98
C GLY A 94 10.20 0.25 -9.88
N GLY A 95 8.90 0.04 -10.00
CA GLY A 95 8.38 -0.97 -10.92
C GLY A 95 8.47 -2.41 -10.43
N VAL A 96 7.90 -3.31 -11.20
CA VAL A 96 7.85 -4.76 -10.93
C VAL A 96 7.96 -5.55 -12.22
N GLY A 97 8.56 -6.73 -12.12
CA GLY A 97 8.68 -7.66 -13.23
C GLY A 97 7.46 -8.57 -13.38
N SER A 98 7.44 -9.28 -14.50
CA SER A 98 6.39 -10.28 -14.76
C SER A 98 6.46 -11.40 -13.73
N ALA A 99 5.30 -11.78 -13.23
CA ALA A 99 5.12 -12.84 -12.23
C ALA A 99 5.73 -12.54 -10.85
N ASP A 100 6.22 -11.33 -10.59
CA ASP A 100 6.62 -10.94 -9.25
C ASP A 100 5.39 -10.90 -8.35
N ILE A 101 5.55 -11.40 -7.12
CA ILE A 101 4.52 -11.29 -6.09
C ILE A 101 4.95 -10.19 -5.13
N VAL A 102 4.16 -9.13 -5.06
CA VAL A 102 4.42 -8.01 -4.17
C VAL A 102 3.50 -8.11 -2.95
N GLN A 103 4.10 -7.97 -1.78
CA GLN A 103 3.40 -8.12 -0.51
C GLN A 103 3.62 -6.88 0.34
N CYS A 104 2.55 -6.10 0.50
CA CYS A 104 2.45 -5.06 1.52
C CYS A 104 1.68 -5.68 2.66
N PHE A 105 2.35 -6.49 3.46
CA PHE A 105 1.73 -7.25 4.54
C PHE A 105 0.92 -6.35 5.46
N SER A 106 -0.09 -6.94 6.08
CA SER A 106 -0.75 -6.35 7.22
C SER A 106 0.29 -6.01 8.27
N LYS A 107 0.40 -4.76 8.63
CA LYS A 107 1.39 -4.28 9.57
C LYS A 107 0.88 -3.09 10.35
N ILE A 108 1.53 -2.87 11.47
CA ILE A 108 1.26 -1.73 12.34
C ILE A 108 2.53 -0.90 12.41
N ILE A 109 2.42 0.38 12.10
CA ILE A 109 3.53 1.31 12.21
C ILE A 109 3.10 2.51 13.06
N PRO A 110 4.03 3.13 13.81
CA PRO A 110 3.71 4.36 14.51
C PRO A 110 3.46 5.50 13.51
N VAL A 111 2.59 6.43 13.88
CA VAL A 111 2.39 7.64 13.09
C VAL A 111 3.70 8.44 13.12
N PRO A 112 4.30 8.76 11.95
CA PRO A 112 5.51 9.58 11.92
C PRO A 112 5.26 10.97 12.49
N ASP A 113 6.30 11.56 13.10
CA ASP A 113 6.21 12.89 13.67
C ASP A 113 5.76 13.92 12.62
N GLY A 114 4.81 14.75 13.01
CA GLY A 114 4.29 15.82 12.16
C GLY A 114 3.29 15.38 11.09
N VAL A 115 2.94 14.11 11.02
CA VAL A 115 1.88 13.62 10.13
C VAL A 115 0.53 13.77 10.80
N GLU A 116 -0.38 14.44 10.11
CA GLU A 116 -1.77 14.59 10.51
C GLU A 116 -2.67 13.94 9.45
N PHE A 117 -3.95 13.80 9.76
CA PHE A 117 -4.90 13.12 8.87
C PHE A 117 -6.11 14.03 8.60
N VAL A 118 -6.45 14.16 7.36
CA VAL A 118 -7.53 15.04 6.87
C VAL A 118 -8.54 14.30 6.01
#